data_fecd30b94cbb321f70271e973de43347
#
_entry.id   fecd30b94cbb321f70271e973de43347
#
_cell.length_a   1.000
_cell.length_b   1.000
_cell.length_c   1.000
_cell.angle_alpha   90.00
_cell.angle_beta   90.00
_cell.angle_gamma   90.00
#
_symmetry.space_group_name_H-M   'P 1'
#
loop_
_entity.id
_entity.type
_entity.pdbx_description
1 polymer ?
#
loop_
_entity_poly.entity_id
_entity_poly.type
_entity_poly.pdbx_seq_one_letter_code
_entity_poly.pdbx_strand_id
1 'polypeptide(L)'
;MKKIILISLLFLLFNTIRSQNISGVVYDGDQKAVSGVVVGVEGQNTGDITDEDGAFSLDLTQVDKNKNIIAYLGGYEPYRIKVSDYLMSNNHNITLTEKVVNIQQVVLTAQKTSPKNIGEDKKSKTRYCGYDSRKNKALFNEFAIKIKNKKRIKIKNININVCDYKIESPITLVFDIYSVKNDLPGESLISQTLSKEITNTDIKDNVISLNVSDKNIWLDEDFFVSVRTANDFTGYLYFSGNIFTFSQKTYYRVYYGDWKEFSSGVPSINLDVLVKK
;
A
#
# COMPACT_ATOMS: atom_id res chain seq x y z
N MET A 1 -52.18 15.11 27.88
CA MET A 1 -51.62 13.74 27.92
C MET A 1 -51.15 13.25 26.54
N LYS A 2 -51.94 13.31 25.44
CA LYS A 2 -51.50 12.84 24.10
C LYS A 2 -50.26 13.49 23.53
N LYS A 3 -50.00 14.81 23.78
CA LYS A 3 -48.80 15.52 23.32
C LYS A 3 -47.51 15.09 24.06
N ILE A 4 -47.61 14.68 25.30
CA ILE A 4 -46.46 14.22 26.10
C ILE A 4 -46.02 12.82 25.66
N ILE A 5 -46.99 11.96 25.29
CA ILE A 5 -46.71 10.61 24.77
C ILE A 5 -46.02 10.70 23.41
N LEU A 6 -46.40 11.67 22.54
CA LEU A 6 -45.76 11.87 21.23
C LEU A 6 -44.30 12.34 21.34
N ILE A 7 -44.03 13.21 22.32
CA ILE A 7 -42.66 13.69 22.59
C ILE A 7 -41.79 12.58 23.17
N SER A 8 -42.34 11.75 24.05
CA SER A 8 -41.66 10.59 24.61
C SER A 8 -41.36 9.53 23.53
N LEU A 9 -42.25 9.33 22.58
CA LEU A 9 -42.05 8.40 21.47
C LEU A 9 -41.00 8.94 20.46
N LEU A 10 -40.88 10.27 20.29
CA LEU A 10 -39.86 10.90 19.47
C LEU A 10 -38.47 10.77 20.07
N PHE A 11 -38.36 10.77 21.41
CA PHE A 11 -37.08 10.56 22.11
C PHE A 11 -36.57 9.12 22.03
N LEU A 12 -37.47 8.14 21.90
CA LEU A 12 -37.13 6.71 21.73
C LEU A 12 -36.62 6.40 20.32
N LEU A 13 -36.79 7.31 19.35
CA LEU A 13 -36.27 7.18 17.98
C LEU A 13 -34.86 7.74 17.81
N PHE A 14 -34.27 8.37 18.82
CA PHE A 14 -32.85 8.62 18.85
C PHE A 14 -32.12 7.28 19.03
N ASN A 15 -32.08 6.50 17.95
CA ASN A 15 -31.10 5.42 17.84
C ASN A 15 -29.74 6.02 18.13
N THR A 16 -29.18 5.70 19.26
CA THR A 16 -27.78 6.00 19.56
C THR A 16 -26.95 5.34 18.47
N ILE A 17 -26.47 6.12 17.52
CA ILE A 17 -25.41 5.68 16.62
C ILE A 17 -24.24 5.38 17.55
N ARG A 18 -24.11 4.12 17.94
CA ARG A 18 -22.93 3.68 18.68
C ARG A 18 -21.80 3.66 17.66
N SER A 19 -20.82 4.51 17.83
CA SER A 19 -19.55 4.37 17.15
C SER A 19 -19.05 2.94 17.43
N GLN A 20 -18.82 2.16 16.38
CA GLN A 20 -18.23 0.83 16.46
C GLN A 20 -16.73 0.91 16.16
N ASN A 21 -16.02 1.70 16.98
CA ASN A 21 -14.57 1.72 16.93
C ASN A 21 -14.05 0.44 17.57
N ILE A 22 -13.30 -0.31 16.79
CA ILE A 22 -12.65 -1.55 17.20
C ILE A 22 -11.15 -1.35 17.12
N SER A 23 -10.46 -1.65 18.21
CA SER A 23 -9.00 -1.64 18.25
C SER A 23 -8.47 -3.04 18.42
N GLY A 24 -7.30 -3.31 17.85
CA GLY A 24 -6.59 -4.57 17.94
C GLY A 24 -5.10 -4.39 17.70
N VAL A 25 -4.37 -5.48 17.79
CA VAL A 25 -2.94 -5.54 17.50
C VAL A 25 -2.70 -6.61 16.44
N VAL A 26 -1.81 -6.33 15.50
CA VAL A 26 -1.36 -7.30 14.51
C VAL A 26 -0.06 -7.92 14.97
N TYR A 27 0.00 -9.24 14.96
CA TYR A 27 1.17 -10.05 15.31
C TYR A 27 1.62 -10.90 14.12
N ASP A 28 2.88 -11.30 14.12
CA ASP A 28 3.40 -12.38 13.28
C ASP A 28 3.20 -13.75 13.95
N GLY A 29 3.70 -14.81 13.28
CA GLY A 29 3.65 -16.18 13.82
C GLY A 29 4.42 -16.39 15.12
N ASP A 30 5.41 -15.54 15.41
CA ASP A 30 6.23 -15.57 16.64
C ASP A 30 5.65 -14.67 17.74
N GLN A 31 4.44 -14.17 17.59
CA GLN A 31 3.75 -13.24 18.51
C GLN A 31 4.46 -11.89 18.68
N LYS A 32 5.22 -11.46 17.69
CA LYS A 32 5.80 -10.11 17.65
C LYS A 32 4.83 -9.17 16.97
N ALA A 33 4.71 -7.95 17.50
CA ALA A 33 3.93 -6.90 16.89
C ALA A 33 4.48 -6.52 15.50
N VAL A 34 3.58 -6.33 14.53
CA VAL A 34 3.95 -6.00 13.14
C VAL A 34 3.44 -4.62 12.80
N SER A 35 4.37 -3.69 12.58
CA SER A 35 4.03 -2.32 12.14
C SER A 35 3.89 -2.22 10.63
N GLY A 36 3.19 -1.16 10.16
CA GLY A 36 3.02 -0.88 8.73
C GLY A 36 2.04 -1.81 8.01
N VAL A 37 1.30 -2.65 8.73
CA VAL A 37 0.23 -3.48 8.16
C VAL A 37 -0.96 -2.60 7.83
N VAL A 38 -1.46 -2.66 6.61
CA VAL A 38 -2.76 -2.05 6.28
C VAL A 38 -3.86 -2.97 6.81
N VAL A 39 -4.74 -2.44 7.64
CA VAL A 39 -5.95 -3.13 8.09
C VAL A 39 -7.14 -2.31 7.60
N GLY A 40 -8.10 -2.92 6.89
CA GLY A 40 -9.22 -2.16 6.35
C GLY A 40 -10.31 -3.02 5.75
N VAL A 41 -11.37 -2.38 5.25
CA VAL A 41 -12.56 -3.03 4.70
C VAL A 41 -12.50 -3.10 3.18
N GLU A 42 -12.66 -4.28 2.63
CA GLU A 42 -12.61 -4.57 1.19
C GLU A 42 -13.61 -3.74 0.39
N GLY A 43 -13.14 -3.02 -0.62
CA GLY A 43 -13.94 -2.13 -1.47
C GLY A 43 -14.39 -0.84 -0.77
N GLN A 44 -13.84 -0.52 0.41
CA GLN A 44 -14.18 0.70 1.15
C GLN A 44 -12.93 1.48 1.58
N ASN A 45 -13.07 2.79 1.73
CA ASN A 45 -11.99 3.68 2.17
C ASN A 45 -11.86 3.72 3.71
N THR A 46 -12.27 2.65 4.37
CA THR A 46 -12.18 2.49 5.83
C THR A 46 -11.02 1.59 6.14
N GLY A 47 -10.10 2.08 6.96
CA GLY A 47 -8.91 1.34 7.33
C GLY A 47 -8.00 2.14 8.25
N ASP A 48 -6.92 1.48 8.65
CA ASP A 48 -5.84 2.03 9.44
C ASP A 48 -4.52 1.35 9.04
N ILE A 49 -3.39 1.89 9.50
CA ILE A 49 -2.08 1.26 9.38
C ILE A 49 -1.54 1.04 10.78
N THR A 50 -1.05 -0.16 11.05
CA THR A 50 -0.50 -0.48 12.38
C THR A 50 0.71 0.38 12.69
N ASP A 51 0.74 0.90 13.91
CA ASP A 51 1.85 1.64 14.49
C ASP A 51 3.04 0.74 14.86
N GLU A 52 4.03 1.28 15.57
CA GLU A 52 5.23 0.54 16.01
C GLU A 52 4.92 -0.62 16.96
N ASP A 53 3.83 -0.51 17.73
CA ASP A 53 3.33 -1.55 18.64
C ASP A 53 2.36 -2.52 17.94
N GLY A 54 2.19 -2.40 16.62
CA GLY A 54 1.27 -3.20 15.82
C GLY A 54 -0.20 -2.84 16.03
N ALA A 55 -0.50 -1.76 16.76
CA ALA A 55 -1.86 -1.37 17.10
C ALA A 55 -2.56 -0.68 15.94
N PHE A 56 -3.86 -0.91 15.81
CA PHE A 56 -4.74 -0.26 14.83
C PHE A 56 -6.13 0.01 15.42
N SER A 57 -6.87 0.90 14.77
CA SER A 57 -8.25 1.23 15.14
C SER A 57 -9.13 1.41 13.91
N LEU A 58 -10.26 0.72 13.84
CA LEU A 58 -11.21 0.76 12.73
C LEU A 58 -12.55 1.32 13.18
N ASP A 59 -13.06 2.34 12.49
CA ASP A 59 -14.46 2.75 12.61
C ASP A 59 -15.34 1.89 11.66
N LEU A 60 -16.03 0.91 12.23
CA LEU A 60 -16.91 0.00 11.50
C LEU A 60 -18.39 0.41 11.55
N THR A 61 -18.69 1.66 11.95
CA THR A 61 -20.07 2.16 12.13
C THR A 61 -20.89 2.14 10.84
N GLN A 62 -20.28 2.52 9.72
CA GLN A 62 -20.96 2.67 8.43
C GLN A 62 -20.44 1.72 7.34
N VAL A 63 -19.86 0.59 7.74
CA VAL A 63 -19.32 -0.38 6.77
C VAL A 63 -20.35 -1.46 6.44
N ASP A 64 -20.26 -2.01 5.22
CA ASP A 64 -21.03 -3.18 4.82
C ASP A 64 -20.53 -4.42 5.56
N LYS A 65 -21.36 -4.98 6.43
CA LYS A 65 -21.04 -6.13 7.27
C LYS A 65 -20.82 -7.45 6.49
N ASN A 66 -21.20 -7.49 5.23
CA ASN A 66 -20.96 -8.64 4.35
C ASN A 66 -19.58 -8.58 3.66
N LYS A 67 -18.88 -7.44 3.73
CA LYS A 67 -17.51 -7.29 3.24
C LYS A 67 -16.50 -7.93 4.18
N ASN A 68 -15.27 -8.07 3.70
CA ASN A 68 -14.19 -8.59 4.52
C ASN A 68 -13.36 -7.45 5.11
N ILE A 69 -12.90 -7.64 6.35
CA ILE A 69 -11.72 -6.98 6.86
C ILE A 69 -10.52 -7.72 6.28
N ILE A 70 -9.59 -6.96 5.75
CA ILE A 70 -8.32 -7.45 5.23
C ILE A 70 -7.20 -6.83 6.04
N ALA A 71 -6.24 -7.63 6.47
CA ALA A 71 -4.96 -7.14 6.96
C ALA A 71 -3.85 -7.71 6.09
N TYR A 72 -2.97 -6.84 5.59
CA TYR A 72 -1.91 -7.24 4.68
C TYR A 72 -0.67 -6.35 4.77
N LEU A 73 0.47 -7.01 4.71
CA LEU A 73 1.79 -6.44 4.47
C LEU A 73 2.53 -7.38 3.52
N GLY A 74 3.31 -6.85 2.60
CA GLY A 74 4.13 -7.66 1.69
C GLY A 74 5.02 -8.63 2.48
N GLY A 75 5.06 -9.89 2.04
CA GLY A 75 5.76 -10.97 2.75
C GLY A 75 4.86 -11.86 3.61
N TYR A 76 3.60 -11.46 3.81
CA TYR A 76 2.61 -12.24 4.54
C TYR A 76 1.44 -12.64 3.64
N GLU A 77 0.76 -13.72 4.01
CA GLU A 77 -0.54 -14.06 3.41
C GLU A 77 -1.60 -13.05 3.88
N PRO A 78 -2.50 -12.59 3.01
CA PRO A 78 -3.56 -11.68 3.40
C PRO A 78 -4.51 -12.34 4.40
N TYR A 79 -4.61 -11.77 5.61
CA TYR A 79 -5.67 -12.16 6.55
C TYR A 79 -7.01 -11.64 6.05
N ARG A 80 -8.08 -12.46 6.16
CA ARG A 80 -9.44 -12.10 5.74
C ARG A 80 -10.47 -12.66 6.71
N ILE A 81 -11.42 -11.81 7.13
CA ILE A 81 -12.56 -12.18 7.95
C ILE A 81 -13.76 -11.30 7.57
N LYS A 82 -14.98 -11.82 7.59
CA LYS A 82 -16.16 -10.98 7.41
C LYS A 82 -16.28 -9.95 8.53
N VAL A 83 -16.71 -8.73 8.19
CA VAL A 83 -16.96 -7.67 9.18
C VAL A 83 -17.96 -8.15 10.24
N SER A 84 -19.04 -8.86 9.84
CA SER A 84 -20.03 -9.43 10.79
C SER A 84 -19.37 -10.35 11.81
N ASP A 85 -18.47 -11.22 11.38
CA ASP A 85 -17.85 -12.24 12.24
C ASP A 85 -16.80 -11.60 13.14
N TYR A 86 -16.07 -10.62 12.61
CA TYR A 86 -15.09 -9.84 13.37
C TYR A 86 -15.75 -9.04 14.51
N LEU A 87 -16.92 -8.44 14.25
CA LEU A 87 -17.69 -7.70 15.24
C LEU A 87 -18.23 -8.60 16.36
N MET A 88 -18.47 -9.89 16.09
CA MET A 88 -18.93 -10.88 17.09
C MET A 88 -17.78 -11.51 17.88
N SER A 89 -16.53 -11.31 17.43
CA SER A 89 -15.36 -11.83 18.12
C SER A 89 -15.10 -11.08 19.43
N ASN A 90 -14.69 -11.81 20.46
CA ASN A 90 -14.20 -11.22 21.72
C ASN A 90 -12.73 -10.78 21.63
N ASN A 91 -12.01 -11.20 20.59
CA ASN A 91 -10.63 -10.84 20.34
C ASN A 91 -10.49 -10.24 18.94
N HIS A 92 -9.98 -9.03 18.86
CA HIS A 92 -9.79 -8.29 17.63
C HIS A 92 -8.32 -8.24 17.17
N ASN A 93 -7.45 -9.00 17.82
CA ASN A 93 -6.07 -9.15 17.37
C ASN A 93 -6.02 -10.02 16.11
N ILE A 94 -5.05 -9.72 15.26
CA ILE A 94 -4.84 -10.40 13.99
C ILE A 94 -3.44 -11.05 14.02
N THR A 95 -3.34 -12.30 13.62
CA THR A 95 -2.04 -12.95 13.42
C THR A 95 -1.83 -13.16 11.92
N LEU A 96 -0.75 -12.61 11.40
CA LEU A 96 -0.33 -12.79 10.01
C LEU A 96 0.52 -14.06 9.89
N THR A 97 0.32 -14.77 8.80
CA THR A 97 1.13 -15.93 8.41
C THR A 97 2.14 -15.51 7.36
N GLU A 98 3.40 -15.82 7.53
CA GLU A 98 4.43 -15.56 6.52
C GLU A 98 4.12 -16.30 5.21
N LYS A 99 4.31 -15.61 4.10
CA LYS A 99 4.15 -16.18 2.77
C LYS A 99 5.32 -17.08 2.43
N VAL A 100 5.11 -18.38 2.44
CA VAL A 100 6.13 -19.35 2.03
C VAL A 100 6.22 -19.39 0.51
N VAL A 101 7.28 -18.83 -0.04
CA VAL A 101 7.59 -19.00 -1.47
C VAL A 101 8.53 -20.20 -1.62
N ASN A 102 8.04 -21.20 -2.31
CA ASN A 102 8.86 -22.33 -2.75
C ASN A 102 9.86 -21.81 -3.79
N ILE A 103 11.07 -21.46 -3.35
CA ILE A 103 12.15 -21.04 -4.26
C ILE A 103 12.52 -22.31 -5.02
N GLN A 104 11.97 -22.45 -6.23
CA GLN A 104 12.48 -23.45 -7.16
C GLN A 104 13.99 -23.24 -7.27
N GLN A 105 14.75 -24.27 -6.99
CA GLN A 105 16.21 -24.26 -7.01
C GLN A 105 16.68 -23.63 -8.32
N VAL A 106 17.12 -22.37 -8.23
CA VAL A 106 17.67 -21.70 -9.41
C VAL A 106 19.00 -22.35 -9.68
N VAL A 107 19.02 -23.26 -10.65
CA VAL A 107 20.29 -23.75 -11.22
C VAL A 107 21.02 -22.51 -11.73
N LEU A 108 22.12 -22.16 -11.06
CA LEU A 108 22.98 -21.05 -11.42
C LEU A 108 23.76 -21.38 -12.71
N THR A 109 23.05 -21.53 -13.82
CA THR A 109 23.69 -21.34 -15.12
C THR A 109 23.98 -19.86 -15.26
N ALA A 110 25.23 -19.52 -15.61
CA ALA A 110 25.63 -18.16 -15.88
C ALA A 110 24.80 -17.58 -17.05
N GLN A 111 23.61 -17.08 -16.73
CA GLN A 111 22.70 -16.53 -17.73
C GLN A 111 23.21 -15.16 -18.15
N LYS A 112 23.45 -14.98 -19.43
CA LYS A 112 23.79 -13.65 -19.97
C LYS A 112 22.60 -12.72 -19.72
N THR A 113 22.84 -11.69 -18.92
CA THR A 113 21.86 -10.63 -18.65
C THR A 113 22.40 -9.30 -19.14
N SER A 114 21.51 -8.35 -19.39
CA SER A 114 21.89 -6.96 -19.67
C SER A 114 21.12 -6.01 -18.75
N PRO A 115 21.79 -4.97 -18.20
CA PRO A 115 21.10 -3.97 -17.39
C PRO A 115 20.16 -3.12 -18.27
N LYS A 116 19.02 -2.74 -17.70
CA LYS A 116 18.06 -1.83 -18.31
C LYS A 116 17.32 -1.06 -17.22
N ASN A 117 16.90 0.16 -17.51
CA ASN A 117 15.91 0.89 -16.73
C ASN A 117 14.55 0.82 -17.44
N ILE A 118 13.46 0.58 -16.69
CA ILE A 118 12.09 0.49 -17.18
C ILE A 118 11.14 1.24 -16.26
N GLY A 119 10.02 1.69 -16.79
CA GLY A 119 9.05 2.52 -16.06
C GLY A 119 9.13 3.98 -16.50
N GLU A 120 8.75 4.90 -15.63
CA GLU A 120 8.81 6.34 -15.88
C GLU A 120 9.99 6.94 -15.10
N ASP A 121 10.99 7.46 -15.81
CA ASP A 121 12.24 8.00 -15.23
C ASP A 121 12.37 9.54 -15.33
N LYS A 122 11.33 10.22 -15.83
CA LYS A 122 11.37 11.66 -16.06
C LYS A 122 11.52 12.44 -14.77
N LYS A 123 12.59 13.19 -14.66
CA LYS A 123 12.81 14.17 -13.60
C LYS A 123 12.16 15.51 -13.99
N SER A 124 11.02 15.82 -13.41
CA SER A 124 10.34 17.11 -13.62
C SER A 124 10.23 17.87 -12.30
N LYS A 125 10.05 19.18 -12.37
CA LYS A 125 9.73 20.01 -11.20
C LYS A 125 8.22 20.02 -10.88
N THR A 126 7.43 19.32 -11.66
CA THR A 126 5.98 19.23 -11.45
C THR A 126 5.69 18.26 -10.32
N ARG A 127 5.00 18.73 -9.29
CA ARG A 127 4.45 17.90 -8.22
C ARG A 127 3.30 17.09 -8.80
N TYR A 128 3.49 15.80 -8.92
CA TYR A 128 2.46 14.94 -9.50
C TYR A 128 1.57 14.31 -8.43
N CYS A 129 2.14 13.52 -7.57
CA CYS A 129 1.49 12.93 -6.40
C CYS A 129 2.50 12.88 -5.25
N GLY A 130 2.10 12.39 -4.10
CA GLY A 130 2.97 12.25 -2.94
C GLY A 130 2.20 12.29 -1.64
N TYR A 131 2.94 12.50 -0.57
CA TYR A 131 2.43 12.48 0.80
C TYR A 131 2.68 13.84 1.45
N ASP A 132 1.67 14.36 2.15
CA ASP A 132 1.73 15.66 2.82
C ASP A 132 0.91 15.63 4.09
N SER A 133 1.58 15.49 5.22
CA SER A 133 0.95 15.42 6.54
C SER A 133 0.18 16.69 6.93
N ARG A 134 0.44 17.81 6.26
CA ARG A 134 -0.22 19.10 6.53
C ARG A 134 -1.62 19.16 5.91
N LYS A 135 -1.91 18.35 4.90
CA LYS A 135 -3.15 18.43 4.11
C LYS A 135 -4.25 17.52 4.61
N ASN A 136 -3.90 16.36 5.12
CA ASN A 136 -4.87 15.43 5.73
C ASN A 136 -4.14 14.31 6.48
N LYS A 137 -4.44 14.15 7.75
CA LYS A 137 -3.89 13.07 8.58
C LYS A 137 -4.33 11.65 8.17
N ALA A 138 -5.29 11.52 7.26
CA ALA A 138 -6.03 10.26 7.11
C ALA A 138 -5.95 9.60 5.73
N LEU A 139 -5.21 10.14 4.78
CA LEU A 139 -5.21 9.56 3.44
C LEU A 139 -3.90 8.80 3.18
N PHE A 140 -3.84 7.60 3.69
CA PHE A 140 -2.85 6.63 3.24
C PHE A 140 -3.23 6.18 1.82
N ASN A 141 -2.72 6.95 0.86
CA ASN A 141 -2.88 6.61 -0.55
C ASN A 141 -1.80 5.64 -0.96
N GLU A 142 -2.20 4.57 -1.61
CA GLU A 142 -1.29 3.73 -2.36
C GLU A 142 -1.39 4.12 -3.83
N PHE A 143 -0.23 4.42 -4.44
CA PHE A 143 -0.11 4.71 -5.87
C PHE A 143 0.51 3.52 -6.57
N ALA A 144 -0.04 3.13 -7.72
CA ALA A 144 0.48 2.02 -8.52
C ALA A 144 0.62 2.43 -9.98
N ILE A 145 1.73 2.05 -10.62
CA ILE A 145 1.95 2.22 -12.05
C ILE A 145 2.10 0.87 -12.74
N LYS A 146 1.55 0.74 -13.93
CA LYS A 146 1.69 -0.45 -14.74
C LYS A 146 3.02 -0.43 -15.49
N ILE A 147 3.79 -1.51 -15.33
CA ILE A 147 5.02 -1.75 -16.07
C ILE A 147 4.76 -2.80 -17.16
N LYS A 148 4.91 -2.41 -18.42
CA LYS A 148 4.85 -3.36 -19.54
C LYS A 148 6.14 -4.16 -19.63
N ASN A 149 6.03 -5.46 -19.55
CA ASN A 149 7.18 -6.37 -19.60
C ASN A 149 6.85 -7.64 -20.41
N LYS A 150 7.70 -7.95 -21.38
CA LYS A 150 7.58 -9.15 -22.24
C LYS A 150 8.83 -10.04 -22.16
N LYS A 151 9.72 -9.78 -21.23
CA LYS A 151 10.97 -10.50 -21.07
C LYS A 151 11.14 -10.90 -19.62
N ARG A 152 11.88 -11.98 -19.38
CA ARG A 152 12.26 -12.32 -18.02
C ARG A 152 13.26 -11.30 -17.48
N ILE A 153 12.88 -10.62 -16.43
CA ILE A 153 13.68 -9.58 -15.77
C ILE A 153 13.88 -9.91 -14.30
N LYS A 154 15.04 -9.50 -13.75
CA LYS A 154 15.31 -9.45 -12.31
C LYS A 154 15.33 -8.00 -11.87
N ILE A 155 14.51 -7.64 -10.89
CA ILE A 155 14.53 -6.29 -10.31
C ILE A 155 15.77 -6.14 -9.43
N LYS A 156 16.46 -5.02 -9.59
CA LYS A 156 17.66 -4.64 -8.80
C LYS A 156 17.38 -3.49 -7.86
N ASN A 157 16.76 -2.44 -8.38
CA ASN A 157 16.35 -1.27 -7.60
C ASN A 157 14.95 -0.83 -8.01
N ILE A 158 14.23 -0.29 -7.03
CA ILE A 158 13.01 0.50 -7.24
C ILE A 158 13.39 1.95 -6.97
N ASN A 159 13.16 2.83 -7.94
CA ASN A 159 13.52 4.23 -7.85
C ASN A 159 12.30 5.13 -7.96
N ILE A 160 12.26 6.20 -7.17
CA ILE A 160 11.27 7.27 -7.26
C ILE A 160 12.01 8.59 -7.46
N ASN A 161 11.73 9.31 -8.54
CA ASN A 161 12.21 10.67 -8.69
C ASN A 161 11.28 11.62 -7.94
N VAL A 162 11.87 12.46 -7.09
CA VAL A 162 11.15 13.45 -6.29
C VAL A 162 11.41 14.85 -6.82
N CYS A 163 10.43 15.74 -6.69
CA CYS A 163 10.56 17.12 -7.17
C CYS A 163 10.59 18.14 -6.05
N ASP A 164 10.02 17.80 -4.90
CA ASP A 164 9.98 18.69 -3.74
C ASP A 164 9.72 17.88 -2.47
N TYR A 165 10.43 18.19 -1.41
CA TYR A 165 10.29 17.49 -0.13
C TYR A 165 10.79 18.32 1.04
N LYS A 166 10.20 18.07 2.19
CA LYS A 166 10.68 18.52 3.51
C LYS A 166 10.23 17.48 4.53
N ILE A 167 11.15 16.65 4.97
CA ILE A 167 10.90 15.55 5.90
C ILE A 167 11.38 15.98 7.27
N GLU A 168 10.45 16.25 8.19
CA GLU A 168 10.73 16.70 9.56
C GLU A 168 10.79 15.51 10.55
N SER A 169 10.02 14.44 10.30
CA SER A 169 10.20 13.13 10.94
C SER A 169 10.29 12.04 9.85
N PRO A 170 11.00 10.93 10.09
CA PRO A 170 11.18 9.89 9.09
C PRO A 170 9.86 9.38 8.51
N ILE A 171 9.82 9.15 7.20
CA ILE A 171 8.71 8.54 6.49
C ILE A 171 9.10 7.14 6.02
N THR A 172 8.35 6.14 6.40
CA THR A 172 8.56 4.77 5.90
C THR A 172 7.74 4.56 4.62
N LEU A 173 8.43 4.34 3.50
CA LEU A 173 7.81 3.93 2.25
C LEU A 173 7.79 2.41 2.16
N VAL A 174 6.62 1.86 1.84
CA VAL A 174 6.43 0.44 1.53
C VAL A 174 6.08 0.30 0.07
N PHE A 175 6.76 -0.62 -0.60
CA PHE A 175 6.55 -0.96 -2.00
C PHE A 175 5.91 -2.32 -2.12
N ASP A 176 5.11 -2.51 -3.16
CA ASP A 176 4.59 -3.82 -3.54
C ASP A 176 4.67 -4.01 -5.05
N ILE A 177 4.62 -5.26 -5.48
CA ILE A 177 4.60 -5.65 -6.89
C ILE A 177 3.37 -6.53 -7.07
N TYR A 178 2.42 -6.07 -7.89
CA TYR A 178 1.16 -6.76 -8.12
C TYR A 178 1.11 -7.38 -9.52
N SER A 179 0.45 -8.51 -9.63
CA SER A 179 0.01 -9.06 -10.90
C SER A 179 -0.99 -8.12 -11.58
N VAL A 180 -1.22 -8.35 -12.87
CA VAL A 180 -2.28 -7.64 -13.61
C VAL A 180 -3.54 -8.49 -13.61
N LYS A 181 -4.64 -7.96 -13.09
CA LYS A 181 -5.96 -8.59 -13.11
C LYS A 181 -6.99 -7.60 -13.64
N ASN A 182 -7.59 -7.87 -14.80
CA ASN A 182 -8.56 -6.96 -15.45
C ASN A 182 -8.02 -5.53 -15.64
N ASP A 183 -6.77 -5.39 -16.02
CA ASP A 183 -6.02 -4.12 -16.17
C ASP A 183 -5.82 -3.32 -14.86
N LEU A 184 -6.08 -3.91 -13.70
CA LEU A 184 -5.90 -3.35 -12.37
C LEU A 184 -4.83 -4.12 -11.59
N PRO A 185 -4.24 -3.54 -10.53
CA PRO A 185 -3.40 -4.29 -9.60
C PRO A 185 -4.17 -5.45 -8.97
N GLY A 186 -3.63 -6.65 -9.11
CA GLY A 186 -4.19 -7.90 -8.61
C GLY A 186 -3.56 -8.38 -7.30
N GLU A 187 -3.03 -9.60 -7.31
CA GLU A 187 -2.37 -10.18 -6.14
C GLU A 187 -0.90 -9.78 -6.05
N SER A 188 -0.39 -9.65 -4.84
CA SER A 188 1.02 -9.37 -4.61
C SER A 188 1.91 -10.54 -5.04
N LEU A 189 2.97 -10.22 -5.77
CA LEU A 189 3.95 -11.16 -6.31
C LEU A 189 5.20 -11.28 -5.44
N ILE A 190 5.29 -10.50 -4.34
CA ILE A 190 6.45 -10.54 -3.44
C ILE A 190 6.21 -11.45 -2.25
N SER A 191 7.31 -11.98 -1.72
CA SER A 191 7.35 -12.86 -0.55
C SER A 191 8.08 -12.25 0.65
N GLN A 192 8.46 -11.00 0.55
CA GLN A 192 9.18 -10.27 1.59
C GLN A 192 8.71 -8.82 1.58
N THR A 193 8.69 -8.20 2.74
CA THR A 193 8.40 -6.76 2.85
C THR A 193 9.49 -5.96 2.14
N LEU A 194 9.07 -5.05 1.25
CA LEU A 194 9.94 -4.09 0.58
C LEU A 194 9.66 -2.72 1.19
N SER A 195 10.48 -2.30 2.12
CA SER A 195 10.31 -1.01 2.79
C SER A 195 11.63 -0.27 2.94
N LYS A 196 11.52 1.05 3.07
CA LYS A 196 12.65 1.92 3.37
C LYS A 196 12.19 3.11 4.18
N GLU A 197 12.85 3.35 5.30
CA GLU A 197 12.75 4.61 6.02
C GLU A 197 13.52 5.69 5.26
N ILE A 198 12.91 6.85 5.11
CA ILE A 198 13.42 7.97 4.33
C ILE A 198 13.50 9.21 5.22
N THR A 199 14.68 9.80 5.23
CA THR A 199 14.96 11.13 5.76
C THR A 199 15.42 12.05 4.62
N ASN A 200 15.66 13.34 4.89
CA ASN A 200 16.18 14.24 3.86
C ASN A 200 17.55 13.78 3.31
N THR A 201 18.35 13.06 4.11
CA THR A 201 19.70 12.60 3.72
C THR A 201 19.67 11.37 2.81
N ASP A 202 18.54 10.65 2.76
CA ASP A 202 18.37 9.48 1.89
C ASP A 202 18.04 9.84 0.45
N ILE A 203 17.64 11.10 0.21
CA ILE A 203 17.30 11.61 -1.11
C ILE A 203 18.55 12.20 -1.75
N LYS A 204 19.11 11.47 -2.73
CA LYS A 204 20.29 11.88 -3.48
C LYS A 204 19.90 12.20 -4.92
N ASP A 205 20.36 13.35 -5.43
CA ASP A 205 20.03 13.80 -6.80
C ASP A 205 18.53 13.79 -7.10
N ASN A 206 17.71 14.09 -6.09
CA ASN A 206 16.26 14.01 -6.14
C ASN A 206 15.73 12.60 -6.46
N VAL A 207 16.42 11.56 -6.01
CA VAL A 207 16.02 10.16 -6.17
C VAL A 207 15.98 9.45 -4.83
N ILE A 208 14.90 8.72 -4.58
CA ILE A 208 14.81 7.69 -3.57
C ILE A 208 15.04 6.37 -4.26
N SER A 209 15.99 5.57 -3.80
CA SER A 209 16.28 4.24 -4.35
C SER A 209 16.21 3.17 -3.25
N LEU A 210 15.48 2.11 -3.52
CA LEU A 210 15.43 0.89 -2.71
C LEU A 210 16.13 -0.24 -3.46
N ASN A 211 17.24 -0.74 -2.91
CA ASN A 211 17.92 -1.92 -3.46
C ASN A 211 17.18 -3.19 -3.02
N VAL A 212 16.78 -4.01 -4.00
CA VAL A 212 16.07 -5.28 -3.80
C VAL A 212 16.80 -6.45 -4.49
N SER A 213 18.08 -6.28 -4.76
CA SER A 213 18.89 -7.26 -5.52
C SER A 213 18.97 -8.62 -4.85
N ASP A 214 18.98 -8.65 -3.52
CA ASP A 214 19.02 -9.82 -2.66
C ASP A 214 17.67 -10.55 -2.58
N LYS A 215 16.56 -9.87 -2.90
CA LYS A 215 15.19 -10.40 -2.82
C LYS A 215 14.83 -11.37 -3.95
N ASN A 216 15.69 -11.50 -4.97
CA ASN A 216 15.53 -12.42 -6.11
C ASN A 216 14.18 -12.31 -6.84
N ILE A 217 13.65 -11.10 -7.00
CA ILE A 217 12.37 -10.84 -7.66
C ILE A 217 12.55 -10.98 -9.18
N TRP A 218 11.98 -12.04 -9.75
CA TRP A 218 11.97 -12.32 -11.18
C TRP A 218 10.56 -12.23 -11.74
N LEU A 219 10.40 -11.53 -12.87
CA LEU A 219 9.11 -11.32 -13.53
C LEU A 219 9.28 -11.51 -15.04
N ASP A 220 8.25 -12.03 -15.71
CA ASP A 220 8.22 -12.29 -17.15
C ASP A 220 6.94 -11.77 -17.83
N GLU A 221 6.02 -11.24 -17.08
CA GLU A 221 4.76 -10.63 -17.55
C GLU A 221 4.64 -9.17 -17.16
N ASP A 222 3.61 -8.49 -17.63
CA ASP A 222 3.23 -7.15 -17.14
C ASP A 222 2.90 -7.22 -15.65
N PHE A 223 3.23 -6.16 -14.93
CA PHE A 223 2.99 -6.07 -13.49
C PHE A 223 2.77 -4.61 -13.06
N PHE A 224 2.34 -4.42 -11.83
CA PHE A 224 2.31 -3.10 -11.21
C PHE A 224 3.39 -2.98 -10.15
N VAL A 225 3.95 -1.78 -10.04
CA VAL A 225 4.75 -1.38 -8.88
C VAL A 225 3.95 -0.33 -8.12
N SER A 226 3.77 -0.54 -6.83
CA SER A 226 3.11 0.41 -5.96
C SER A 226 4.01 0.97 -4.88
N VAL A 227 3.59 2.11 -4.32
CA VAL A 227 4.22 2.75 -3.17
C VAL A 227 3.16 3.36 -2.26
N ARG A 228 3.35 3.22 -0.95
CA ARG A 228 2.56 3.84 0.11
C ARG A 228 3.41 4.20 1.31
N THR A 229 2.85 4.97 2.23
CA THR A 229 3.46 5.17 3.55
C THR A 229 3.05 4.04 4.51
N ALA A 230 3.85 3.81 5.53
CA ALA A 230 3.57 2.81 6.57
C ALA A 230 3.55 3.41 7.98
N ASN A 231 3.77 4.70 8.13
CA ASN A 231 3.75 5.40 9.42
C ASN A 231 3.23 6.82 9.26
N ASP A 232 2.82 7.41 10.35
CA ASP A 232 2.64 8.85 10.46
C ASP A 232 4.00 9.53 10.38
N PHE A 233 4.05 10.65 9.69
CA PHE A 233 5.25 11.46 9.57
C PHE A 233 4.89 12.96 9.57
N THR A 234 5.88 13.82 9.76
CA THR A 234 5.73 15.27 9.67
C THR A 234 6.51 15.81 8.47
N GLY A 235 5.83 16.59 7.64
CA GLY A 235 6.40 17.17 6.42
C GLY A 235 5.69 16.78 5.14
N TYR A 236 6.41 16.78 4.05
CA TYR A 236 5.88 16.38 2.74
C TYR A 236 6.95 15.77 1.84
N LEU A 237 6.49 14.92 0.92
CA LEU A 237 7.29 14.27 -0.10
C LEU A 237 6.47 14.19 -1.39
N TYR A 238 6.86 14.95 -2.41
CA TYR A 238 6.19 14.97 -3.72
C TYR A 238 7.04 14.31 -4.79
N PHE A 239 6.42 13.39 -5.52
CA PHE A 239 7.03 12.71 -6.64
C PHE A 239 6.98 13.58 -7.88
N SER A 240 8.07 13.55 -8.66
CA SER A 240 8.07 14.00 -10.04
C SER A 240 7.03 13.22 -10.85
N GLY A 241 6.55 13.79 -11.95
CA GLY A 241 5.63 13.09 -12.81
C GLY A 241 5.72 13.55 -14.26
N ASN A 242 5.26 12.70 -15.14
CA ASN A 242 5.09 12.99 -16.56
C ASN A 242 3.60 13.18 -16.87
N ILE A 243 3.16 14.43 -17.00
CA ILE A 243 1.76 14.79 -17.26
C ILE A 243 1.34 14.65 -18.73
N PHE A 244 2.30 14.39 -19.63
CA PHE A 244 2.06 14.26 -21.07
C PHE A 244 2.07 12.80 -21.55
N THR A 245 2.07 11.83 -20.63
CA THR A 245 2.05 10.42 -20.98
C THR A 245 0.64 9.87 -20.92
N PHE A 246 0.09 9.54 -22.08
CA PHE A 246 -1.25 8.94 -22.21
C PHE A 246 -1.20 7.41 -22.33
N SER A 247 -0.02 6.83 -22.47
CA SER A 247 0.17 5.39 -22.71
C SER A 247 0.36 4.56 -21.44
N GLN A 248 0.67 5.20 -20.32
CA GLN A 248 0.80 4.56 -19.02
C GLN A 248 -0.33 5.05 -18.11
N LYS A 249 -0.85 4.14 -17.31
CA LYS A 249 -1.92 4.43 -16.36
C LYS A 249 -1.36 4.38 -14.95
N THR A 250 -1.80 5.34 -14.15
CA THR A 250 -1.57 5.37 -12.71
C THR A 250 -2.87 5.05 -12.02
N TYR A 251 -2.80 4.24 -11.01
CA TYR A 251 -3.92 3.93 -10.15
C TYR A 251 -3.61 4.37 -8.72
N TYR A 252 -4.65 4.69 -7.97
CA TYR A 252 -4.55 4.95 -6.55
C TYR A 252 -5.71 4.33 -5.80
N ARG A 253 -5.51 4.03 -4.54
CA ARG A 253 -6.57 3.65 -3.60
C ARG A 253 -6.26 4.19 -2.22
N VAL A 254 -7.28 4.25 -1.38
CA VAL A 254 -7.18 4.55 0.05
C VAL A 254 -7.48 3.25 0.78
N TYR A 255 -6.54 2.76 1.57
CA TYR A 255 -6.60 1.45 2.23
C TYR A 255 -6.98 0.32 1.23
N TYR A 256 -8.10 -0.36 1.45
CA TYR A 256 -8.63 -1.42 0.57
C TYR A 256 -9.81 -0.96 -0.27
N GLY A 257 -10.01 0.34 -0.42
CA GLY A 257 -10.94 0.88 -1.42
C GLY A 257 -10.59 0.41 -2.84
N ASP A 258 -11.55 0.60 -3.75
CA ASP A 258 -11.34 0.25 -5.15
C ASP A 258 -10.21 1.05 -5.77
N TRP A 259 -9.44 0.42 -6.64
CA TRP A 259 -8.45 1.09 -7.45
C TRP A 259 -9.13 2.07 -8.42
N LYS A 260 -8.71 3.32 -8.36
CA LYS A 260 -9.18 4.41 -9.22
C LYS A 260 -8.08 4.84 -10.16
N GLU A 261 -8.41 5.03 -11.42
CA GLU A 261 -7.47 5.54 -12.41
C GLU A 261 -7.21 7.03 -12.19
N PHE A 262 -5.95 7.40 -12.23
CA PHE A 262 -5.49 8.78 -12.22
C PHE A 262 -5.24 9.21 -13.67
N SER A 263 -6.12 10.05 -14.22
CA SER A 263 -6.23 10.29 -15.66
C SER A 263 -5.19 11.25 -16.28
N SER A 264 -4.30 11.85 -15.48
CA SER A 264 -3.47 12.95 -15.96
C SER A 264 -1.97 12.72 -15.76
N GLY A 265 -1.45 11.60 -16.31
CA GLY A 265 -0.01 11.32 -16.31
C GLY A 265 0.43 10.20 -15.37
N VAL A 266 1.72 10.11 -15.10
CA VAL A 266 2.35 9.01 -14.37
C VAL A 266 3.38 9.56 -13.39
N PRO A 267 3.42 9.09 -12.13
CA PRO A 267 4.52 9.40 -11.22
C PRO A 267 5.82 8.78 -11.72
N SER A 268 6.92 9.45 -11.48
CA SER A 268 8.24 8.99 -11.92
C SER A 268 8.75 7.87 -11.02
N ILE A 269 8.24 6.68 -11.24
CA ILE A 269 8.66 5.42 -10.62
C ILE A 269 9.30 4.56 -11.71
N ASN A 270 10.53 4.14 -11.48
CA ASN A 270 11.27 3.32 -12.43
C ASN A 270 12.07 2.21 -11.73
N LEU A 271 12.48 1.22 -12.50
CA LEU A 271 13.17 0.04 -12.02
C LEU A 271 14.47 -0.16 -12.76
N ASP A 272 15.58 -0.35 -12.03
CA ASP A 272 16.76 -0.94 -12.60
C ASP A 272 16.63 -2.45 -12.61
N VAL A 273 16.75 -3.05 -13.77
CA VAL A 273 16.53 -4.47 -13.97
C VAL A 273 17.67 -5.14 -14.72
N LEU A 274 17.83 -6.44 -14.52
CA LEU A 274 18.63 -7.31 -15.39
C LEU A 274 17.67 -8.06 -16.30
N VAL A 275 17.81 -7.86 -17.60
CA VAL A 275 17.03 -8.55 -18.64
C VAL A 275 17.77 -9.81 -19.06
N LYS A 276 17.10 -10.96 -19.01
CA LYS A 276 17.62 -12.22 -19.56
C LYS A 276 17.70 -12.13 -21.08
N LYS A 277 18.90 -12.46 -21.64
CA LYS A 277 19.11 -12.55 -23.09
C LYS A 277 18.62 -13.87 -23.64
#